data_abcc510e208900ec28b6cf627369085a
#
_entry.id   abcc510e208900ec28b6cf627369085a
#
_cell.length_a   1.000
_cell.length_b   1.000
_cell.length_c   1.000
_cell.angle_alpha   90.00
_cell.angle_beta   90.00
_cell.angle_gamma   90.00
#
_symmetry.space_group_name_H-M   'P 1'
#
loop_
_entity.id
_entity.type
_entity.pdbx_description
1 polymer ?
#
loop_
_entity_poly.entity_id
_entity_poly.type
_entity_poly.pdbx_seq_one_letter_code
_entity_poly.pdbx_strand_id
1 'polypeptide(L)'
;IAGGFFLSLAYFGTDQSQVGRYLSGKSDKESQMGLIMNGFLKVPMQFFILLIGVMVFVFFQFHEVPLNFNPVNKAAIEKSPYAAQYQQLEEQLKALTEEKKEYNLLYIDHLNQNYDNPILRNRLTAISGKERDLRDQAKELIAKADPKAETNDKDYVFLYFILNYLPKGLIGLLLAVILSAAMSSSASGLNALASTTAIDIYKRNLKTEKSDRHYVMATRYFTLLWGIIAILFACVGTLFENLIQLVNIVGSIFYGTVLGIFLVGFYIRSIKAHAIFYGAVLCQLLIFYIYYLDVVSFLWLNFIGAMLTITLAWIIQKTQPKAPNASEITAETPLT
;
A
#
# COMPACT_ATOMS: atom_id res chain seq x y z
N ILE A 1 3.22 5.57 -15.61
CA ILE A 1 4.65 5.17 -15.51
C ILE A 1 5.43 6.17 -14.66
N ALA A 2 5.43 7.48 -14.98
CA ALA A 2 6.23 8.48 -14.27
C ALA A 2 5.92 8.53 -12.75
N GLY A 3 4.64 8.64 -12.36
CA GLY A 3 4.26 8.67 -10.94
C GLY A 3 4.68 7.42 -10.16
N GLY A 4 4.51 6.23 -10.76
CA GLY A 4 4.96 4.97 -10.19
C GLY A 4 6.49 4.87 -10.07
N PHE A 5 7.24 5.43 -11.03
CA PHE A 5 8.69 5.50 -10.94
C PHE A 5 9.15 6.33 -9.74
N PHE A 6 8.59 7.53 -9.55
CA PHE A 6 8.94 8.39 -8.42
C PHE A 6 8.49 7.80 -7.08
N LEU A 7 7.34 7.13 -7.02
CA LEU A 7 6.91 6.36 -5.83
C LEU A 7 7.93 5.26 -5.49
N SER A 8 8.34 4.48 -6.48
CA SER A 8 9.34 3.41 -6.29
C SER A 8 10.69 3.97 -5.88
N LEU A 9 11.13 5.07 -6.50
CA LEU A 9 12.39 5.73 -6.17
C LEU A 9 12.40 6.25 -4.72
N ALA A 10 11.29 6.82 -4.26
CA ALA A 10 11.13 7.24 -2.87
C ALA A 10 11.15 6.03 -1.92
N TYR A 11 10.34 5.01 -2.20
CA TYR A 11 10.25 3.81 -1.36
C TYR A 11 11.59 3.08 -1.22
N PHE A 12 12.28 2.81 -2.32
CA PHE A 12 13.56 2.11 -2.29
C PHE A 12 14.76 2.99 -1.90
N GLY A 13 14.66 4.30 -2.06
CA GLY A 13 15.78 5.22 -1.81
C GLY A 13 15.73 5.96 -0.48
N THR A 14 14.55 6.10 0.12
CA THR A 14 14.40 6.95 1.31
C THR A 14 13.68 6.29 2.49
N ASP A 15 12.94 5.18 2.27
CA ASP A 15 12.25 4.49 3.35
C ASP A 15 13.24 3.70 4.21
N GLN A 16 13.40 4.10 5.48
CA GLN A 16 14.33 3.49 6.42
C GLN A 16 14.09 2.00 6.61
N SER A 17 12.85 1.53 6.55
CA SER A 17 12.53 0.11 6.71
C SER A 17 13.06 -0.75 5.54
N GLN A 18 13.20 -0.15 4.36
CA GLN A 18 13.76 -0.79 3.18
C GLN A 18 15.26 -0.57 3.08
N VAL A 19 15.69 0.69 3.15
CA VAL A 19 17.11 1.07 3.04
C VAL A 19 17.97 0.36 4.10
N GLY A 20 17.48 0.28 5.34
CA GLY A 20 18.18 -0.43 6.42
C GLY A 20 18.46 -1.89 6.11
N ARG A 21 17.64 -2.57 5.30
CA ARG A 21 17.86 -3.98 4.91
C ARG A 21 19.04 -4.14 3.96
N TYR A 22 19.21 -3.24 2.97
CA TYR A 22 20.36 -3.36 2.07
C TYR A 22 21.65 -2.80 2.69
N LEU A 23 21.56 -1.78 3.54
CA LEU A 23 22.71 -1.24 4.25
C LEU A 23 23.24 -2.17 5.34
N SER A 24 22.49 -3.20 5.74
CA SER A 24 22.99 -4.25 6.65
C SER A 24 23.92 -5.27 5.99
N GLY A 25 24.15 -5.20 4.68
CA GLY A 25 25.11 -6.02 3.95
C GLY A 25 26.55 -5.77 4.44
N LYS A 26 27.41 -6.79 4.36
CA LYS A 26 28.82 -6.71 4.79
C LYS A 26 29.68 -5.82 3.90
N SER A 27 29.21 -5.53 2.69
CA SER A 27 29.92 -4.70 1.71
C SER A 27 28.95 -4.00 0.77
N ASP A 28 29.38 -2.89 0.15
CA ASP A 28 28.62 -2.17 -0.87
C ASP A 28 28.23 -3.07 -2.05
N LYS A 29 29.12 -4.02 -2.41
CA LYS A 29 28.87 -4.98 -3.49
C LYS A 29 27.73 -5.94 -3.15
N GLU A 30 27.65 -6.40 -1.90
CA GLU A 30 26.53 -7.24 -1.44
C GLU A 30 25.21 -6.46 -1.45
N SER A 31 25.23 -5.21 -1.00
CA SER A 31 24.06 -4.33 -1.01
C SER A 31 23.56 -4.05 -2.43
N GLN A 32 24.46 -3.75 -3.36
CA GLN A 32 24.14 -3.56 -4.77
C GLN A 32 23.58 -4.85 -5.40
N MET A 33 24.21 -6.01 -5.13
CA MET A 33 23.73 -7.29 -5.63
C MET A 33 22.34 -7.62 -5.06
N GLY A 34 22.10 -7.35 -3.78
CA GLY A 34 20.80 -7.54 -3.14
C GLY A 34 19.69 -6.72 -3.81
N LEU A 35 19.96 -5.45 -4.18
CA LEU A 35 19.02 -4.60 -4.90
C LEU A 35 18.73 -5.13 -6.32
N ILE A 36 19.76 -5.54 -7.06
CA ILE A 36 19.61 -6.12 -8.40
C ILE A 36 18.79 -7.42 -8.32
N MET A 37 19.11 -8.32 -7.38
CA MET A 37 18.38 -9.56 -7.15
C MET A 37 16.91 -9.30 -6.79
N ASN A 38 16.65 -8.32 -5.92
CA ASN A 38 15.29 -7.94 -5.57
C ASN A 38 14.49 -7.49 -6.80
N GLY A 39 15.05 -6.63 -7.65
CA GLY A 39 14.42 -6.21 -8.90
C GLY A 39 14.17 -7.37 -9.86
N PHE A 40 15.17 -8.23 -10.05
CA PHE A 40 15.09 -9.37 -10.97
C PHE A 40 14.08 -10.44 -10.52
N LEU A 41 13.99 -10.72 -9.21
CA LEU A 41 13.06 -11.72 -8.68
C LEU A 41 11.65 -11.16 -8.48
N LYS A 42 11.52 -9.89 -8.10
CA LYS A 42 10.22 -9.28 -7.77
C LYS A 42 9.30 -9.16 -8.99
N VAL A 43 9.86 -8.86 -10.17
CA VAL A 43 9.04 -8.70 -11.39
C VAL A 43 8.36 -10.01 -11.81
N PRO A 44 9.07 -11.16 -11.97
CA PRO A 44 8.43 -12.44 -12.25
C PRO A 44 7.49 -12.87 -11.12
N MET A 45 7.89 -12.70 -9.86
CA MET A 45 7.05 -13.03 -8.72
C MET A 45 5.72 -12.27 -8.74
N GLN A 46 5.74 -10.97 -9.06
CA GLN A 46 4.53 -10.17 -9.18
C GLN A 46 3.62 -10.67 -10.30
N PHE A 47 4.19 -11.10 -11.42
CA PHE A 47 3.44 -11.72 -12.51
C PHE A 47 2.72 -12.99 -12.04
N PHE A 48 3.40 -13.90 -11.33
CA PHE A 48 2.77 -15.11 -10.81
C PHE A 48 1.69 -14.83 -9.77
N ILE A 49 1.89 -13.83 -8.90
CA ILE A 49 0.86 -13.41 -7.91
C ILE A 49 -0.41 -12.93 -8.64
N LEU A 50 -0.26 -12.09 -9.66
CA LEU A 50 -1.39 -11.63 -10.46
C LEU A 50 -2.04 -12.76 -11.24
N LEU A 51 -1.25 -13.71 -11.77
CA LEU A 51 -1.74 -14.87 -12.46
C LEU A 51 -2.60 -15.76 -11.54
N ILE A 52 -2.20 -15.95 -10.27
CA ILE A 52 -3.02 -16.66 -9.28
C ILE A 52 -4.39 -15.99 -9.14
N GLY A 53 -4.44 -14.66 -9.06
CA GLY A 53 -5.70 -13.92 -9.01
C GLY A 53 -6.59 -14.19 -10.23
N VAL A 54 -6.01 -14.18 -11.43
CA VAL A 54 -6.71 -14.50 -12.68
C VAL A 54 -7.20 -15.96 -12.66
N MET A 55 -6.38 -16.89 -12.17
CA MET A 55 -6.78 -18.30 -12.08
C MET A 55 -7.95 -18.51 -11.10
N VAL A 56 -7.96 -17.83 -9.97
CA VAL A 56 -9.10 -17.87 -9.03
C VAL A 56 -10.36 -17.29 -9.68
N PHE A 57 -10.23 -16.19 -10.44
CA PHE A 57 -11.34 -15.64 -11.22
C PHE A 57 -11.88 -16.66 -12.24
N VAL A 58 -11.00 -17.29 -13.00
CA VAL A 58 -11.37 -18.35 -13.98
C VAL A 58 -12.02 -19.53 -13.27
N PHE A 59 -11.49 -19.96 -12.14
CA PHE A 59 -12.05 -21.04 -11.33
C PHE A 59 -13.54 -20.80 -11.01
N PHE A 60 -13.87 -19.59 -10.55
CA PHE A 60 -15.24 -19.19 -10.22
C PHE A 60 -16.16 -18.96 -11.45
N GLN A 61 -15.64 -19.03 -12.69
CA GLN A 61 -16.50 -19.11 -13.88
C GLN A 61 -17.15 -20.48 -14.06
N PHE A 62 -16.65 -21.52 -13.38
CA PHE A 62 -17.08 -22.92 -13.52
C PHE A 62 -17.54 -23.55 -12.21
N HIS A 63 -17.45 -22.84 -11.09
CA HIS A 63 -17.81 -23.30 -9.75
C HIS A 63 -18.85 -22.40 -9.11
N GLU A 64 -19.63 -22.97 -8.19
CA GLU A 64 -20.62 -22.21 -7.43
C GLU A 64 -19.95 -21.06 -6.65
N VAL A 65 -20.59 -19.92 -6.68
CA VAL A 65 -20.15 -18.73 -5.95
C VAL A 65 -21.25 -18.25 -4.99
N PRO A 66 -20.92 -17.84 -3.76
CA PRO A 66 -21.92 -17.25 -2.86
C PRO A 66 -22.36 -15.87 -3.37
N LEU A 67 -23.53 -15.42 -2.96
CA LEU A 67 -24.00 -14.05 -3.22
C LEU A 67 -23.09 -13.00 -2.59
N ASN A 68 -22.56 -13.30 -1.39
CA ASN A 68 -21.61 -12.49 -0.68
C ASN A 68 -20.54 -13.41 -0.05
N PHE A 69 -19.26 -13.07 -0.24
CA PHE A 69 -18.14 -13.88 0.23
C PHE A 69 -17.82 -13.70 1.72
N ASN A 70 -18.37 -12.64 2.36
CA ASN A 70 -18.16 -12.41 3.78
C ASN A 70 -19.08 -13.30 4.63
N PRO A 71 -18.56 -14.27 5.40
CA PRO A 71 -19.36 -15.20 6.19
C PRO A 71 -20.13 -14.49 7.32
N VAL A 72 -19.66 -13.34 7.80
CA VAL A 72 -20.34 -12.57 8.84
C VAL A 72 -21.66 -12.01 8.32
N ASN A 73 -21.64 -11.50 7.08
CA ASN A 73 -22.84 -10.98 6.41
C ASN A 73 -23.88 -12.10 6.19
N LYS A 74 -23.43 -13.30 5.79
CA LYS A 74 -24.32 -14.44 5.64
C LYS A 74 -24.98 -14.82 6.96
N ALA A 75 -24.20 -14.94 8.03
CA ALA A 75 -24.73 -15.27 9.35
C ALA A 75 -25.67 -14.18 9.93
N ALA A 76 -25.46 -12.91 9.59
CA ALA A 76 -26.32 -11.82 10.00
C ALA A 76 -27.66 -11.84 9.27
N ILE A 77 -27.66 -12.03 7.94
CA ILE A 77 -28.86 -12.01 7.13
C ILE A 77 -29.76 -13.23 7.39
N GLU A 78 -29.18 -14.41 7.66
CA GLU A 78 -29.92 -15.63 8.02
C GLU A 78 -30.75 -15.47 9.28
N LYS A 79 -30.35 -14.56 10.20
CA LYS A 79 -31.08 -14.22 11.43
C LYS A 79 -32.02 -13.05 11.29
N SER A 80 -32.11 -12.44 10.12
CA SER A 80 -32.92 -11.25 9.83
C SER A 80 -34.28 -11.60 9.20
N PRO A 81 -35.24 -10.69 9.18
CA PRO A 81 -36.51 -10.86 8.45
C PRO A 81 -36.32 -11.04 6.93
N TYR A 82 -35.13 -10.75 6.40
CA TYR A 82 -34.82 -10.83 4.96
C TYR A 82 -34.23 -12.18 4.55
N ALA A 83 -34.11 -13.15 5.45
CA ALA A 83 -33.51 -14.47 5.18
C ALA A 83 -34.16 -15.20 4.00
N ALA A 84 -35.51 -15.20 3.92
CA ALA A 84 -36.24 -15.85 2.82
C ALA A 84 -35.97 -15.19 1.45
N GLN A 85 -35.89 -13.85 1.41
CA GLN A 85 -35.57 -13.11 0.18
C GLN A 85 -34.13 -13.39 -0.28
N TYR A 86 -33.18 -13.42 0.68
CA TYR A 86 -31.79 -13.74 0.37
C TYR A 86 -31.61 -15.15 -0.16
N GLN A 87 -32.33 -16.12 0.42
CA GLN A 87 -32.32 -17.50 -0.07
C GLN A 87 -32.87 -17.62 -1.51
N GLN A 88 -33.92 -16.87 -1.86
CA GLN A 88 -34.40 -16.84 -3.23
C GLN A 88 -33.36 -16.30 -4.21
N LEU A 89 -32.59 -15.28 -3.81
CA LEU A 89 -31.49 -14.76 -4.63
C LEU A 89 -30.34 -15.80 -4.74
N GLU A 90 -30.05 -16.57 -3.67
CA GLU A 90 -29.05 -17.65 -3.73
C GLU A 90 -29.47 -18.73 -4.74
N GLU A 91 -30.75 -19.14 -4.74
CA GLU A 91 -31.26 -20.13 -5.69
C GLU A 91 -31.19 -19.61 -7.14
N GLN A 92 -31.54 -18.34 -7.37
CA GLN A 92 -31.42 -17.71 -8.70
C GLN A 92 -29.96 -17.62 -9.16
N LEU A 93 -29.03 -17.27 -8.27
CA LEU A 93 -27.62 -17.21 -8.59
C LEU A 93 -27.08 -18.60 -8.92
N LYS A 94 -27.50 -19.63 -8.18
CA LYS A 94 -27.09 -21.01 -8.43
C LYS A 94 -27.54 -21.48 -9.83
N ALA A 95 -28.80 -21.26 -10.18
CA ALA A 95 -29.30 -21.59 -11.52
C ALA A 95 -28.55 -20.83 -12.63
N LEU A 96 -28.27 -19.53 -12.40
CA LEU A 96 -27.53 -18.70 -13.34
C LEU A 96 -26.06 -19.15 -13.49
N THR A 97 -25.46 -19.65 -12.42
CA THR A 97 -24.08 -20.16 -12.43
C THR A 97 -23.97 -21.45 -13.26
N GLU A 98 -24.95 -22.34 -13.15
CA GLU A 98 -24.98 -23.55 -14.00
C GLU A 98 -25.21 -23.19 -15.49
N GLU A 99 -26.14 -22.26 -15.80
CA GLU A 99 -26.32 -21.73 -17.15
C GLU A 99 -25.00 -21.13 -17.68
N LYS A 100 -24.32 -20.30 -16.88
CA LYS A 100 -23.05 -19.66 -17.23
C LYS A 100 -21.96 -20.68 -17.54
N LYS A 101 -21.86 -21.73 -16.74
CA LYS A 101 -20.89 -22.80 -16.91
C LYS A 101 -21.11 -23.56 -18.25
N GLU A 102 -22.35 -23.88 -18.60
CA GLU A 102 -22.68 -24.51 -19.88
C GLU A 102 -22.27 -23.61 -21.06
N TYR A 103 -22.64 -22.35 -21.05
CA TYR A 103 -22.25 -21.41 -22.10
C TYR A 103 -20.74 -21.14 -22.17
N ASN A 104 -20.03 -21.14 -21.04
CA ASN A 104 -18.58 -21.05 -21.03
C ASN A 104 -17.93 -22.27 -21.72
N LEU A 105 -18.40 -23.47 -21.43
CA LEU A 105 -17.86 -24.68 -22.08
C LEU A 105 -18.11 -24.67 -23.59
N LEU A 106 -19.33 -24.32 -24.03
CA LEU A 106 -19.65 -24.17 -25.44
C LEU A 106 -18.79 -23.10 -26.14
N TYR A 107 -18.55 -21.95 -25.46
CA TYR A 107 -17.73 -20.89 -26.01
C TYR A 107 -16.27 -21.29 -26.16
N ILE A 108 -15.72 -22.05 -25.19
CA ILE A 108 -14.37 -22.59 -25.23
C ILE A 108 -14.23 -23.60 -26.40
N ASP A 109 -15.24 -24.46 -26.61
CA ASP A 109 -15.22 -25.43 -27.74
C ASP A 109 -15.17 -24.70 -29.08
N HIS A 110 -15.96 -23.63 -29.25
CA HIS A 110 -15.90 -22.80 -30.45
C HIS A 110 -14.55 -22.09 -30.61
N LEU A 111 -13.97 -21.55 -29.52
CA LEU A 111 -12.65 -20.95 -29.58
C LEU A 111 -11.55 -21.94 -29.97
N ASN A 112 -11.62 -23.20 -29.51
CA ASN A 112 -10.69 -24.26 -29.90
C ASN A 112 -10.79 -24.61 -31.40
N GLN A 113 -11.95 -24.34 -32.01
CA GLN A 113 -12.18 -24.44 -33.45
C GLN A 113 -11.81 -23.17 -34.22
N ASN A 114 -11.13 -22.20 -33.57
CA ASN A 114 -10.78 -20.87 -34.09
C ASN A 114 -12.00 -20.04 -34.50
N TYR A 115 -13.14 -20.23 -33.87
CA TYR A 115 -14.38 -19.49 -34.15
C TYR A 115 -14.80 -18.68 -32.92
N ASP A 116 -14.66 -17.36 -32.97
CA ASP A 116 -15.21 -16.43 -31.96
C ASP A 116 -16.71 -16.25 -32.23
N ASN A 117 -17.56 -16.93 -31.45
CA ASN A 117 -19.01 -16.87 -31.60
C ASN A 117 -19.57 -15.63 -30.87
N PRO A 118 -19.99 -14.57 -31.59
CA PRO A 118 -20.47 -13.33 -30.96
C PRO A 118 -21.80 -13.52 -30.22
N ILE A 119 -22.62 -14.50 -30.59
CA ILE A 119 -23.88 -14.80 -29.93
C ILE A 119 -23.62 -15.37 -28.54
N LEU A 120 -22.72 -16.33 -28.40
CA LEU A 120 -22.34 -16.92 -27.12
C LEU A 120 -21.66 -15.84 -26.22
N ARG A 121 -20.79 -15.04 -26.78
CA ARG A 121 -20.15 -13.93 -26.05
C ARG A 121 -21.15 -12.92 -25.51
N ASN A 122 -22.14 -12.52 -26.33
CA ASN A 122 -23.21 -11.62 -25.89
C ASN A 122 -24.09 -12.25 -24.82
N ARG A 123 -24.37 -13.57 -24.93
CA ARG A 123 -25.12 -14.29 -23.90
C ARG A 123 -24.39 -14.33 -22.58
N LEU A 124 -23.09 -14.66 -22.58
CA LEU A 124 -22.23 -14.64 -21.38
C LEU A 124 -22.15 -13.25 -20.75
N THR A 125 -22.10 -12.20 -21.56
CA THR A 125 -22.13 -10.82 -21.06
C THR A 125 -23.46 -10.51 -20.37
N ALA A 126 -24.58 -10.94 -20.95
CA ALA A 126 -25.91 -10.75 -20.36
C ALA A 126 -26.06 -11.54 -19.04
N ILE A 127 -25.57 -12.77 -18.99
CA ILE A 127 -25.54 -13.60 -17.77
C ILE A 127 -24.71 -12.90 -16.68
N SER A 128 -23.53 -12.37 -17.01
CA SER A 128 -22.68 -11.66 -16.06
C SER A 128 -23.32 -10.35 -15.57
N GLY A 129 -24.14 -9.70 -16.39
CA GLY A 129 -24.98 -8.57 -15.97
C GLY A 129 -26.00 -8.98 -14.91
N LYS A 130 -26.76 -10.04 -15.16
CA LYS A 130 -27.74 -10.57 -14.20
C LYS A 130 -27.08 -11.03 -12.88
N GLU A 131 -25.91 -11.66 -12.96
CA GLU A 131 -25.16 -12.02 -11.76
C GLU A 131 -24.81 -10.80 -10.91
N ARG A 132 -24.40 -9.69 -11.56
CA ARG A 132 -24.13 -8.43 -10.86
C ARG A 132 -25.38 -7.88 -10.20
N ASP A 133 -26.50 -7.85 -10.91
CA ASP A 133 -27.77 -7.35 -10.38
C ASP A 133 -28.25 -8.16 -9.15
N LEU A 134 -28.11 -9.49 -9.18
CA LEU A 134 -28.42 -10.34 -8.01
C LEU A 134 -27.52 -10.04 -6.82
N ARG A 135 -26.22 -9.83 -7.06
CA ARG A 135 -25.27 -9.47 -6.00
C ARG A 135 -25.56 -8.08 -5.42
N ASP A 136 -25.94 -7.13 -6.23
CA ASP A 136 -26.28 -5.77 -5.77
C ASP A 136 -27.58 -5.79 -4.95
N GLN A 137 -28.59 -6.56 -5.36
CA GLN A 137 -29.79 -6.79 -4.53
C GLN A 137 -29.44 -7.46 -3.19
N ALA A 138 -28.53 -8.44 -3.18
CA ALA A 138 -28.07 -9.08 -1.95
C ALA A 138 -27.36 -8.10 -1.01
N LYS A 139 -26.52 -7.18 -1.55
CA LYS A 139 -25.89 -6.11 -0.77
C LYS A 139 -26.91 -5.16 -0.14
N GLU A 140 -27.97 -4.82 -0.87
CA GLU A 140 -29.06 -4.01 -0.31
C GLU A 140 -29.78 -4.70 0.85
N LEU A 141 -30.03 -6.02 0.72
CA LEU A 141 -30.65 -6.79 1.81
C LEU A 141 -29.72 -6.87 3.02
N ILE A 142 -28.41 -7.07 2.81
CA ILE A 142 -27.41 -7.07 3.88
C ILE A 142 -27.38 -5.72 4.60
N ALA A 143 -27.36 -4.62 3.86
CA ALA A 143 -27.37 -3.28 4.44
C ALA A 143 -28.65 -2.97 5.23
N LYS A 144 -29.81 -3.53 4.79
CA LYS A 144 -31.08 -3.43 5.54
C LYS A 144 -31.10 -4.30 6.81
N ALA A 145 -30.43 -5.46 6.77
CA ALA A 145 -30.34 -6.38 7.92
C ALA A 145 -29.39 -5.84 8.99
N ASP A 146 -28.25 -5.30 8.58
CA ASP A 146 -27.27 -4.66 9.44
C ASP A 146 -26.67 -3.41 8.77
N PRO A 147 -27.10 -2.19 9.17
CA PRO A 147 -26.57 -0.94 8.62
C PRO A 147 -25.07 -0.71 8.83
N LYS A 148 -24.43 -1.50 9.69
CA LYS A 148 -22.96 -1.45 9.92
C LYS A 148 -22.21 -2.51 9.15
N ALA A 149 -22.90 -3.39 8.43
CA ALA A 149 -22.27 -4.45 7.66
C ALA A 149 -21.44 -3.87 6.51
N GLU A 150 -20.23 -4.38 6.36
CA GLU A 150 -19.40 -4.10 5.18
C GLU A 150 -19.93 -4.93 4.00
N THR A 151 -20.57 -4.26 3.05
CA THR A 151 -21.18 -4.91 1.87
C THR A 151 -20.14 -5.24 0.78
N ASN A 152 -18.96 -4.60 0.82
CA ASN A 152 -17.86 -4.90 -0.08
C ASN A 152 -17.15 -6.18 0.37
N ASP A 153 -17.25 -7.23 -0.43
CA ASP A 153 -16.74 -8.56 -0.12
C ASP A 153 -15.53 -9.01 -0.97
N LYS A 154 -14.93 -8.06 -1.72
CA LYS A 154 -13.82 -8.36 -2.65
C LYS A 154 -12.62 -9.01 -1.95
N ASP A 155 -12.30 -8.55 -0.74
CA ASP A 155 -11.15 -9.05 0.02
C ASP A 155 -11.39 -10.47 0.57
N TYR A 156 -12.65 -10.93 0.61
CA TYR A 156 -13.01 -12.27 1.07
C TYR A 156 -12.97 -13.34 -0.04
N VAL A 157 -12.93 -12.97 -1.32
CA VAL A 157 -12.96 -13.91 -2.45
C VAL A 157 -11.82 -14.93 -2.36
N PHE A 158 -10.60 -14.46 -2.19
CA PHE A 158 -9.41 -15.32 -2.09
C PHE A 158 -9.43 -16.17 -0.81
N LEU A 159 -9.85 -15.58 0.30
CA LEU A 159 -9.99 -16.30 1.56
C LEU A 159 -11.03 -17.40 1.47
N TYR A 160 -12.17 -17.12 0.84
CA TYR A 160 -13.22 -18.10 0.59
C TYR A 160 -12.70 -19.27 -0.26
N PHE A 161 -11.94 -18.97 -1.34
CA PHE A 161 -11.31 -20.00 -2.17
C PHE A 161 -10.38 -20.90 -1.34
N ILE A 162 -9.48 -20.31 -0.53
CA ILE A 162 -8.55 -21.06 0.33
C ILE A 162 -9.33 -21.99 1.28
N LEU A 163 -10.31 -21.45 2.00
CA LEU A 163 -11.00 -22.19 3.05
C LEU A 163 -11.90 -23.31 2.54
N ASN A 164 -12.46 -23.20 1.31
CA ASN A 164 -13.44 -24.14 0.81
C ASN A 164 -12.87 -25.13 -0.21
N TYR A 165 -11.79 -24.80 -0.91
CA TYR A 165 -11.29 -25.62 -2.03
C TYR A 165 -9.88 -26.17 -1.81
N LEU A 166 -9.11 -25.68 -0.86
CA LEU A 166 -7.79 -26.21 -0.60
C LEU A 166 -7.79 -27.32 0.48
N PRO A 167 -6.88 -28.29 0.39
CA PRO A 167 -6.68 -29.28 1.46
C PRO A 167 -6.33 -28.64 2.80
N LYS A 168 -6.85 -29.18 3.90
CA LYS A 168 -6.70 -28.62 5.25
C LYS A 168 -5.23 -28.36 5.64
N GLY A 169 -4.29 -29.22 5.22
CA GLY A 169 -2.85 -29.02 5.47
C GLY A 169 -2.28 -27.77 4.78
N LEU A 170 -2.69 -27.50 3.55
CA LEU A 170 -2.30 -26.29 2.82
C LEU A 170 -2.92 -25.04 3.43
N ILE A 171 -4.14 -25.11 3.91
CA ILE A 171 -4.79 -23.98 4.61
C ILE A 171 -3.95 -23.57 5.82
N GLY A 172 -3.57 -24.56 6.67
CA GLY A 172 -2.73 -24.29 7.85
C GLY A 172 -1.37 -23.69 7.48
N LEU A 173 -0.73 -24.21 6.44
CA LEU A 173 0.56 -23.70 5.95
C LEU A 173 0.41 -22.26 5.44
N LEU A 174 -0.60 -21.94 4.66
CA LEU A 174 -0.86 -20.58 4.14
C LEU A 174 -1.13 -19.59 5.27
N LEU A 175 -1.93 -19.98 6.27
CA LEU A 175 -2.17 -19.13 7.44
C LEU A 175 -0.87 -18.86 8.20
N ALA A 176 -0.04 -19.88 8.40
CA ALA A 176 1.27 -19.71 9.05
C ALA A 176 2.19 -18.77 8.26
N VAL A 177 2.21 -18.88 6.92
CA VAL A 177 3.00 -18.00 6.04
C VAL A 177 2.49 -16.57 6.10
N ILE A 178 1.17 -16.35 6.05
CA ILE A 178 0.57 -15.00 6.13
C ILE A 178 0.92 -14.34 7.46
N LEU A 179 0.72 -15.06 8.58
CA LEU A 179 1.06 -14.55 9.91
C LEU A 179 2.55 -14.25 10.05
N SER A 180 3.42 -15.15 9.58
CA SER A 180 4.87 -14.96 9.60
C SER A 180 5.31 -13.75 8.78
N ALA A 181 4.75 -13.57 7.60
CA ALA A 181 5.04 -12.42 6.73
C ALA A 181 4.56 -11.10 7.37
N ALA A 182 3.36 -11.09 7.94
CA ALA A 182 2.82 -9.92 8.66
C ALA A 182 3.68 -9.54 9.86
N MET A 183 4.06 -10.52 10.69
CA MET A 183 4.94 -10.29 11.85
C MET A 183 6.31 -9.77 11.43
N SER A 184 6.94 -10.34 10.40
CA SER A 184 8.23 -9.92 9.89
C SER A 184 8.21 -8.48 9.38
N SER A 185 7.21 -8.11 8.59
CA SER A 185 7.07 -6.77 8.03
C SER A 185 6.78 -5.73 9.12
N SER A 186 5.86 -6.03 10.05
CA SER A 186 5.54 -5.16 11.17
C SER A 186 6.73 -4.94 12.09
N ALA A 187 7.48 -6.01 12.44
CA ALA A 187 8.68 -5.92 13.26
C ALA A 187 9.75 -5.02 12.62
N SER A 188 9.96 -5.15 11.32
CA SER A 188 10.91 -4.32 10.58
C SER A 188 10.51 -2.84 10.58
N GLY A 189 9.23 -2.54 10.31
CA GLY A 189 8.70 -1.17 10.33
C GLY A 189 8.79 -0.53 11.73
N LEU A 190 8.38 -1.24 12.77
CA LEU A 190 8.46 -0.76 14.14
C LEU A 190 9.91 -0.52 14.60
N ASN A 191 10.82 -1.41 14.21
CA ASN A 191 12.24 -1.24 14.51
C ASN A 191 12.83 -0.01 13.79
N ALA A 192 12.46 0.22 12.52
CA ALA A 192 12.89 1.40 11.78
C ALA A 192 12.40 2.69 12.45
N LEU A 193 11.12 2.79 12.79
CA LEU A 193 10.53 3.94 13.48
C LEU A 193 11.18 4.17 14.85
N ALA A 194 11.35 3.11 15.64
CA ALA A 194 11.94 3.20 16.97
C ALA A 194 13.41 3.60 16.93
N SER A 195 14.21 3.03 16.02
CA SER A 195 15.63 3.36 15.90
C SER A 195 15.83 4.79 15.41
N THR A 196 15.09 5.24 14.40
CA THR A 196 15.13 6.63 13.93
C THR A 196 14.72 7.60 15.05
N THR A 197 13.65 7.30 15.79
CA THR A 197 13.24 8.13 16.92
C THR A 197 14.29 8.16 18.02
N ALA A 198 14.90 7.02 18.36
CA ALA A 198 15.89 6.94 19.44
C ALA A 198 17.23 7.58 19.05
N ILE A 199 17.70 7.41 17.82
CA ILE A 199 19.01 7.88 17.40
C ILE A 199 18.94 9.30 16.84
N ASP A 200 18.04 9.55 15.88
CA ASP A 200 18.05 10.80 15.14
C ASP A 200 17.32 11.93 15.91
N ILE A 201 16.32 11.58 16.72
CA ILE A 201 15.55 12.57 17.49
C ILE A 201 16.03 12.60 18.94
N TYR A 202 15.92 11.48 19.67
CA TYR A 202 16.17 11.46 21.11
C TYR A 202 17.65 11.67 21.44
N LYS A 203 18.57 10.86 20.90
CA LYS A 203 20.01 10.99 21.14
C LYS A 203 20.55 12.36 20.70
N ARG A 204 20.13 12.83 19.53
CA ARG A 204 20.62 14.10 18.96
C ARG A 204 20.19 15.33 19.73
N ASN A 205 19.04 15.28 20.42
CA ASN A 205 18.53 16.41 21.23
C ASN A 205 18.98 16.37 22.69
N LEU A 206 19.60 15.29 23.15
CA LEU A 206 20.15 15.23 24.50
C LEU A 206 21.48 15.99 24.57
N LYS A 207 21.59 16.87 25.57
CA LYS A 207 22.84 17.63 25.83
C LYS A 207 23.97 16.77 26.43
N THR A 208 23.64 15.61 27.01
CA THR A 208 24.59 14.73 27.69
C THR A 208 24.56 13.37 27.06
N GLU A 209 25.71 12.85 26.66
CA GLU A 209 25.82 11.47 26.18
C GLU A 209 25.46 10.49 27.29
N LYS A 210 24.64 9.49 26.92
CA LYS A 210 24.23 8.38 27.78
C LYS A 210 24.91 7.10 27.34
N SER A 211 24.86 6.07 28.20
CA SER A 211 25.41 4.76 27.86
C SER A 211 24.64 4.08 26.73
N ASP A 212 25.28 3.19 25.98
CA ASP A 212 24.64 2.41 24.91
C ASP A 212 23.45 1.61 25.43
N ARG A 213 23.54 1.08 26.65
CA ARG A 213 22.42 0.39 27.32
C ARG A 213 21.19 1.29 27.46
N HIS A 214 21.37 2.58 27.72
CA HIS A 214 20.29 3.54 27.81
C HIS A 214 19.59 3.72 26.46
N TYR A 215 20.34 3.85 25.37
CA TYR A 215 19.76 4.00 24.02
C TYR A 215 19.05 2.73 23.55
N VAL A 216 19.57 1.54 23.86
CA VAL A 216 18.89 0.28 23.60
C VAL A 216 17.56 0.20 24.36
N MET A 217 17.53 0.64 25.64
CA MET A 217 16.30 0.68 26.41
C MET A 217 15.31 1.70 25.83
N ALA A 218 15.77 2.88 25.47
CA ALA A 218 14.95 3.91 24.82
C ALA A 218 14.34 3.39 23.51
N THR A 219 15.13 2.70 22.67
CA THR A 219 14.62 2.08 21.44
C THR A 219 13.49 1.08 21.73
N ARG A 220 13.59 0.27 22.78
CA ARG A 220 12.51 -0.67 23.18
C ARG A 220 11.24 0.07 23.59
N TYR A 221 11.36 1.16 24.36
CA TYR A 221 10.19 1.99 24.71
C TYR A 221 9.55 2.64 23.49
N PHE A 222 10.37 3.15 22.57
CA PHE A 222 9.85 3.70 21.29
C PHE A 222 9.23 2.62 20.41
N THR A 223 9.74 1.39 20.40
CA THR A 223 9.10 0.27 19.70
C THR A 223 7.68 0.01 20.26
N LEU A 224 7.54 0.01 21.58
CA LEU A 224 6.22 -0.17 22.23
C LEU A 224 5.28 1.01 21.89
N LEU A 225 5.77 2.24 21.99
CA LEU A 225 5.01 3.45 21.66
C LEU A 225 4.50 3.41 20.22
N TRP A 226 5.39 3.15 19.26
CA TRP A 226 5.02 3.05 17.85
C TRP A 226 4.10 1.86 17.57
N GLY A 227 4.25 0.76 18.31
CA GLY A 227 3.32 -0.38 18.26
C GLY A 227 1.91 0.01 18.66
N ILE A 228 1.75 0.76 19.76
CA ILE A 228 0.45 1.28 20.21
C ILE A 228 -0.16 2.22 19.14
N ILE A 229 0.65 3.15 18.61
CA ILE A 229 0.19 4.07 17.56
C ILE A 229 -0.25 3.29 16.31
N ALA A 230 0.50 2.25 15.92
CA ALA A 230 0.15 1.42 14.77
C ALA A 230 -1.19 0.67 14.97
N ILE A 231 -1.45 0.16 16.18
CA ILE A 231 -2.72 -0.48 16.52
C ILE A 231 -3.87 0.54 16.44
N LEU A 232 -3.70 1.72 17.01
CA LEU A 232 -4.70 2.78 16.94
C LEU A 232 -5.00 3.18 15.49
N PHE A 233 -3.96 3.30 14.65
CA PHE A 233 -4.13 3.58 13.22
C PHE A 233 -4.85 2.45 12.50
N ALA A 234 -4.54 1.18 12.82
CA ALA A 234 -5.20 0.02 12.23
C ALA A 234 -6.71 0.00 12.54
N CYS A 235 -7.12 0.41 13.75
CA CYS A 235 -8.53 0.52 14.11
C CYS A 235 -9.30 1.56 13.27
N VAL A 236 -8.62 2.61 12.80
CA VAL A 236 -9.20 3.63 11.91
C VAL A 236 -9.13 3.18 10.45
N GLY A 237 -8.13 2.39 10.08
CA GLY A 237 -7.90 1.91 8.71
C GLY A 237 -9.05 1.08 8.13
N THR A 238 -9.85 0.43 8.97
CA THR A 238 -11.04 -0.34 8.55
C THR A 238 -12.16 0.50 7.93
N LEU A 239 -12.09 1.83 8.05
CA LEU A 239 -13.04 2.76 7.44
C LEU A 239 -12.81 2.98 5.94
N PHE A 240 -11.74 2.44 5.36
CA PHE A 240 -11.39 2.60 3.96
C PHE A 240 -11.68 1.33 3.17
N GLU A 241 -12.34 1.46 2.03
CA GLU A 241 -12.75 0.34 1.18
C GLU A 241 -11.58 -0.47 0.59
N ASN A 242 -10.41 0.18 0.42
CA ASN A 242 -9.24 -0.45 -0.18
C ASN A 242 -7.97 -0.05 0.57
N LEU A 243 -7.45 -0.96 1.41
CA LEU A 243 -6.24 -0.74 2.22
C LEU A 243 -4.98 -0.48 1.38
N ILE A 244 -4.82 -1.15 0.23
CA ILE A 244 -3.67 -0.94 -0.66
C ILE A 244 -3.71 0.47 -1.24
N GLN A 245 -4.89 0.93 -1.64
CA GLN A 245 -5.07 2.28 -2.15
C GLN A 245 -4.79 3.32 -1.05
N LEU A 246 -5.30 3.11 0.16
CA LEU A 246 -5.03 3.99 1.31
C LEU A 246 -3.53 4.14 1.57
N VAL A 247 -2.80 3.03 1.65
CA VAL A 247 -1.35 3.04 1.90
C VAL A 247 -0.61 3.78 0.78
N ASN A 248 -1.00 3.57 -0.48
CA ASN A 248 -0.40 4.28 -1.61
C ASN A 248 -0.73 5.78 -1.62
N ILE A 249 -1.94 6.17 -1.23
CA ILE A 249 -2.33 7.59 -1.10
C ILE A 249 -1.50 8.24 0.01
N VAL A 250 -1.49 7.66 1.21
CA VAL A 250 -0.71 8.19 2.35
C VAL A 250 0.77 8.25 1.99
N GLY A 251 1.32 7.19 1.40
CA GLY A 251 2.69 7.19 0.91
C GLY A 251 2.95 8.32 -0.08
N SER A 252 2.08 8.50 -1.07
CA SER A 252 2.26 9.51 -2.12
C SER A 252 2.19 10.95 -1.62
N ILE A 253 1.47 11.21 -0.54
CA ILE A 253 1.42 12.53 0.08
C ILE A 253 2.78 12.92 0.69
N PHE A 254 3.51 11.96 1.28
CA PHE A 254 4.76 12.24 1.99
C PHE A 254 6.02 11.92 1.19
N TYR A 255 6.00 10.83 0.43
CA TYR A 255 7.20 10.31 -0.23
C TYR A 255 7.82 11.28 -1.23
N GLY A 256 7.01 12.07 -1.94
CA GLY A 256 7.52 13.07 -2.88
C GLY A 256 8.38 14.13 -2.19
N THR A 257 7.89 14.71 -1.11
CA THR A 257 8.62 15.72 -0.33
C THR A 257 9.91 15.14 0.26
N VAL A 258 9.83 13.94 0.85
CA VAL A 258 11.00 13.26 1.43
C VAL A 258 12.04 12.95 0.34
N LEU A 259 11.62 12.42 -0.81
CA LEU A 259 12.51 12.19 -1.94
C LEU A 259 13.22 13.47 -2.38
N GLY A 260 12.49 14.59 -2.47
CA GLY A 260 13.07 15.90 -2.80
C GLY A 260 14.16 16.34 -1.82
N ILE A 261 13.97 16.12 -0.50
CA ILE A 261 14.99 16.38 0.52
C ILE A 261 16.26 15.57 0.25
N PHE A 262 16.13 14.26 -0.01
CA PHE A 262 17.27 13.38 -0.27
C PHE A 262 17.98 13.74 -1.57
N LEU A 263 17.24 14.03 -2.66
CA LEU A 263 17.83 14.44 -3.93
C LEU A 263 18.63 15.74 -3.79
N VAL A 264 18.11 16.72 -3.05
CA VAL A 264 18.87 17.96 -2.76
C VAL A 264 20.11 17.64 -1.93
N GLY A 265 19.96 16.83 -0.89
CA GLY A 265 21.09 16.48 0.01
C GLY A 265 22.22 15.77 -0.69
N PHE A 266 21.92 14.86 -1.63
CA PHE A 266 22.94 14.09 -2.35
C PHE A 266 23.53 14.82 -3.56
N TYR A 267 22.71 15.54 -4.32
CA TYR A 267 23.10 16.04 -5.64
C TYR A 267 23.30 17.57 -5.70
N ILE A 268 22.68 18.36 -4.78
CA ILE A 268 22.69 19.81 -4.87
C ILE A 268 23.37 20.44 -3.64
N ARG A 269 24.69 20.33 -3.57
CA ARG A 269 25.51 20.83 -2.44
C ARG A 269 25.39 22.33 -2.19
N SER A 270 24.89 23.12 -3.13
CA SER A 270 24.73 24.58 -3.00
C SER A 270 23.59 24.99 -2.07
N ILE A 271 22.66 24.10 -1.76
CA ILE A 271 21.49 24.36 -0.91
C ILE A 271 21.82 23.95 0.54
N LYS A 272 21.65 24.87 1.48
CA LYS A 272 21.93 24.66 2.91
C LYS A 272 20.73 24.03 3.62
N ALA A 273 20.98 23.42 4.79
CA ALA A 273 19.98 22.69 5.59
C ALA A 273 18.72 23.53 5.90
N HIS A 274 18.88 24.82 6.26
CA HIS A 274 17.73 25.69 6.53
C HIS A 274 16.81 25.86 5.30
N ALA A 275 17.40 26.06 4.11
CA ALA A 275 16.61 26.23 2.88
C ALA A 275 15.84 24.96 2.52
N ILE A 276 16.47 23.78 2.70
CA ILE A 276 15.80 22.48 2.50
C ILE A 276 14.66 22.31 3.49
N PHE A 277 14.89 22.62 4.77
CA PHE A 277 13.88 22.45 5.81
C PHE A 277 12.62 23.29 5.54
N TYR A 278 12.78 24.59 5.32
CA TYR A 278 11.64 25.47 5.03
C TYR A 278 11.00 25.14 3.68
N GLY A 279 11.80 24.78 2.66
CA GLY A 279 11.30 24.35 1.36
C GLY A 279 10.46 23.09 1.46
N ALA A 280 10.88 22.12 2.26
CA ALA A 280 10.14 20.88 2.49
C ALA A 280 8.83 21.10 3.26
N VAL A 281 8.85 21.95 4.31
CA VAL A 281 7.64 22.29 5.08
C VAL A 281 6.61 22.97 4.17
N LEU A 282 7.03 23.99 3.40
CA LEU A 282 6.15 24.66 2.44
C LEU A 282 5.63 23.71 1.37
N CYS A 283 6.50 22.85 0.84
CA CYS A 283 6.11 21.82 -0.14
C CYS A 283 5.05 20.90 0.45
N GLN A 284 5.24 20.42 1.69
CA GLN A 284 4.29 19.52 2.31
C GLN A 284 2.91 20.14 2.50
N LEU A 285 2.84 21.43 2.89
CA LEU A 285 1.56 22.15 2.97
C LEU A 285 0.90 22.29 1.60
N LEU A 286 1.67 22.57 0.55
CA LEU A 286 1.16 22.64 -0.82
C LEU A 286 0.67 21.28 -1.31
N ILE A 287 1.36 20.18 -0.99
CA ILE A 287 0.93 18.82 -1.33
C ILE A 287 -0.40 18.46 -0.65
N PHE A 288 -0.57 18.80 0.63
CA PHE A 288 -1.87 18.63 1.30
C PHE A 288 -2.97 19.43 0.61
N TYR A 289 -2.69 20.65 0.19
CA TYR A 289 -3.66 21.49 -0.51
C TYR A 289 -4.01 20.93 -1.89
N ILE A 290 -3.02 20.49 -2.68
CA ILE A 290 -3.23 19.86 -3.99
C ILE A 290 -4.06 18.57 -3.85
N TYR A 291 -3.76 17.77 -2.82
CA TYR A 291 -4.52 16.55 -2.53
C TYR A 291 -5.98 16.87 -2.16
N TYR A 292 -6.20 17.89 -1.33
CA TYR A 292 -7.53 18.35 -0.95
C TYR A 292 -8.37 18.81 -2.15
N LEU A 293 -7.76 19.44 -3.14
CA LEU A 293 -8.42 19.90 -4.36
C LEU A 293 -8.76 18.77 -5.35
N ASP A 294 -8.21 17.58 -5.16
CA ASP A 294 -8.36 16.38 -6.02
C ASP A 294 -8.14 16.66 -7.52
N VAL A 295 -7.20 17.56 -7.83
CA VAL A 295 -6.91 17.99 -9.22
C VAL A 295 -6.07 16.97 -9.98
N VAL A 296 -5.25 16.19 -9.25
CA VAL A 296 -4.30 15.23 -9.83
C VAL A 296 -4.40 13.87 -9.12
N SER A 297 -4.22 12.79 -9.90
CA SER A 297 -4.14 11.45 -9.31
C SER A 297 -3.01 11.38 -8.28
N PHE A 298 -3.24 10.69 -7.15
CA PHE A 298 -2.31 10.59 -6.02
C PHE A 298 -0.89 10.16 -6.41
N LEU A 299 -0.71 9.35 -7.44
CA LEU A 299 0.61 8.93 -7.91
C LEU A 299 1.49 10.09 -8.41
N TRP A 300 0.86 11.15 -8.95
CA TRP A 300 1.58 12.35 -9.40
C TRP A 300 2.14 13.18 -8.26
N LEU A 301 1.57 13.07 -7.06
CA LEU A 301 2.05 13.79 -5.88
C LEU A 301 3.51 13.47 -5.54
N ASN A 302 3.98 12.25 -5.87
CA ASN A 302 5.38 11.88 -5.67
C ASN A 302 6.32 12.71 -6.55
N PHE A 303 5.99 12.86 -7.83
CA PHE A 303 6.78 13.69 -8.75
C PHE A 303 6.69 15.16 -8.40
N ILE A 304 5.46 15.67 -8.20
CA ILE A 304 5.19 17.07 -7.87
C ILE A 304 5.89 17.43 -6.56
N GLY A 305 5.78 16.59 -5.52
CA GLY A 305 6.43 16.81 -4.23
C GLY A 305 7.95 16.89 -4.33
N ALA A 306 8.58 15.98 -5.08
CA ALA A 306 10.02 16.01 -5.27
C ALA A 306 10.47 17.29 -6.01
N MET A 307 9.80 17.65 -7.11
CA MET A 307 10.15 18.83 -7.89
C MET A 307 9.88 20.14 -7.14
N LEU A 308 8.74 20.23 -6.42
CA LEU A 308 8.43 21.41 -5.59
C LEU A 308 9.42 21.58 -4.44
N THR A 309 9.82 20.50 -3.76
CA THR A 309 10.82 20.59 -2.69
C THR A 309 12.14 21.14 -3.22
N ILE A 310 12.62 20.63 -4.36
CA ILE A 310 13.86 21.09 -4.99
C ILE A 310 13.76 22.58 -5.36
N THR A 311 12.68 22.96 -6.04
CA THR A 311 12.45 24.35 -6.50
C THR A 311 12.31 25.34 -5.33
N LEU A 312 11.50 25.00 -4.34
CA LEU A 312 11.30 25.88 -3.17
C LEU A 312 12.59 26.01 -2.36
N ALA A 313 13.31 24.91 -2.13
CA ALA A 313 14.60 24.96 -1.44
C ALA A 313 15.61 25.84 -2.18
N TRP A 314 15.65 25.75 -3.52
CA TRP A 314 16.52 26.58 -4.36
C TRP A 314 16.12 28.07 -4.31
N ILE A 315 14.82 28.39 -4.37
CA ILE A 315 14.33 29.77 -4.25
C ILE A 315 14.70 30.34 -2.88
N ILE A 316 14.41 29.61 -1.79
CA ILE A 316 14.72 30.05 -0.43
C ILE A 316 16.23 30.24 -0.25
N GLN A 317 17.06 29.35 -0.81
CA GLN A 317 18.52 29.53 -0.76
C GLN A 317 18.98 30.81 -1.46
N LYS A 318 18.34 31.19 -2.57
CA LYS A 318 18.68 32.44 -3.29
C LYS A 318 18.26 33.70 -2.54
N THR A 319 17.20 33.65 -1.77
CA THR A 319 16.69 34.78 -0.98
C THR A 319 17.46 34.99 0.34
N GLN A 320 18.23 33.97 0.78
CA GLN A 320 19.07 34.11 1.97
C GLN A 320 20.34 34.92 1.64
N PRO A 321 20.68 35.92 2.44
CA PRO A 321 21.94 36.67 2.27
C PRO A 321 23.11 35.67 2.35
N LYS A 322 24.09 35.80 1.44
CA LYS A 322 25.34 35.04 1.49
C LYS A 322 25.98 35.30 2.85
N ALA A 323 26.20 34.25 3.65
CA ALA A 323 27.03 34.37 4.85
C ALA A 323 28.39 34.94 4.44
N PRO A 324 28.93 35.93 5.16
CA PRO A 324 30.26 36.49 4.85
C PRO A 324 31.29 35.36 4.82
N ASN A 325 32.13 35.38 3.78
CA ASN A 325 33.20 34.40 3.65
C ASN A 325 34.11 34.47 4.89
N ALA A 326 34.55 33.36 5.39
CA ALA A 326 35.45 33.29 6.55
C ALA A 326 36.75 34.11 6.35
N SER A 327 37.11 34.48 5.12
CA SER A 327 38.21 35.37 4.76
C SER A 327 37.89 36.84 5.02
N GLU A 328 36.64 37.28 5.17
CA GLU A 328 36.29 38.65 5.49
C GLU A 328 36.27 38.93 7.02
N ILE A 329 36.09 37.87 7.82
CA ILE A 329 36.09 37.97 9.31
C ILE A 329 37.51 38.18 9.87
N THR A 330 38.55 37.72 9.15
CA THR A 330 39.95 37.91 9.57
C THR A 330 40.54 39.28 9.21
N ALA A 331 39.82 40.11 8.44
CA ALA A 331 40.29 41.42 8.02
C ALA A 331 39.85 42.60 8.94
N GLU A 332 38.93 42.36 9.87
CA GLU A 332 38.35 43.41 10.72
C GLU A 332 38.76 43.33 12.20
N THR A 333 39.75 42.53 12.60
CA THR A 333 40.34 42.62 13.95
C THR A 333 41.61 43.46 13.88
N PRO A 334 41.58 44.77 14.17
CA PRO A 334 42.81 45.54 14.38
C PRO A 334 43.48 45.03 15.65
N LEU A 335 44.74 44.63 15.53
CA LEU A 335 45.64 44.37 16.63
C LEU A 335 45.81 45.68 17.43
N THR A 336 45.19 45.79 18.60
CA THR A 336 45.57 46.71 19.66
C THR A 336 45.92 45.94 20.91
#